data_3b3d4df57a0f2c5b88187e1839ff3fdc
#
_entry.id   3b3d4df57a0f2c5b88187e1839ff3fdc
#
_cell.length_a   1.000
_cell.length_b   1.000
_cell.length_c   1.000
_cell.angle_alpha   90.00
_cell.angle_beta   90.00
_cell.angle_gamma   90.00
#
_symmetry.space_group_name_H-M   'P 1'
#
loop_
_entity.id
_entity.type
_entity.pdbx_description
1 polymer ?
#
loop_
_entity_poly.entity_id
_entity_poly.type
_entity_poly.pdbx_seq_one_letter_code
_entity_poly.pdbx_strand_id
1 'polypeptide(L)'
;VALILLSTKVFGLLTRRIEMPQVVGALVAGLLLGPACFNIVQESEFLDHIAEIGVIVLMFSAGLETDISELKKSGRNSFVIAVIGVLVPLIAGYVLASFFNTEPTAFLQNMFIGVILTATSVSISVETLKEMGKLSTPSGNAILGAALIDDILGIVALTIITGMADTSVQLTEVMLKIVAFFVLAVIVGIFARKGIEKLFDRYQKVHRRFSILSFA
;
A
#
# COMPACT_ATOMS: atom_id res chain seq x y z
N VAL A 1 18.44 5.93 -12.82
CA VAL A 1 17.10 6.51 -12.72
C VAL A 1 16.52 6.78 -14.11
N ALA A 2 17.18 7.54 -15.01
CA ALA A 2 16.64 7.87 -16.34
C ALA A 2 16.27 6.63 -17.15
N LEU A 3 17.12 5.60 -17.15
CA LEU A 3 16.86 4.34 -17.84
C LEU A 3 15.63 3.62 -17.28
N ILE A 4 15.48 3.61 -15.95
CA ILE A 4 14.32 3.01 -15.28
C ILE A 4 13.04 3.75 -15.68
N LEU A 5 13.03 5.09 -15.61
CA LEU A 5 11.86 5.89 -15.97
C LEU A 5 11.48 5.72 -17.44
N LEU A 6 12.46 5.67 -18.34
CA LEU A 6 12.21 5.47 -19.76
C LEU A 6 11.64 4.08 -20.04
N SER A 7 12.28 3.04 -19.50
CA SER A 7 11.86 1.65 -19.74
C SER A 7 10.48 1.37 -19.14
N THR A 8 10.22 1.78 -17.90
CA THR A 8 8.90 1.61 -17.28
C THR A 8 7.81 2.32 -18.08
N LYS A 9 8.10 3.52 -18.62
CA LYS A 9 7.16 4.23 -19.47
C LYS A 9 6.91 3.52 -20.81
N VAL A 10 7.96 3.06 -21.47
CA VAL A 10 7.85 2.34 -22.74
C VAL A 10 7.07 1.04 -22.57
N PHE A 11 7.45 0.21 -21.59
CA PHE A 11 6.77 -1.05 -21.32
C PHE A 11 5.34 -0.83 -20.82
N GLY A 12 5.09 0.20 -20.01
CA GLY A 12 3.75 0.57 -19.57
C GLY A 12 2.84 0.97 -20.74
N LEU A 13 3.37 1.69 -21.75
CA LEU A 13 2.62 2.00 -22.97
C LEU A 13 2.35 0.76 -23.83
N LEU A 14 3.27 -0.21 -23.84
CA LEU A 14 3.07 -1.48 -24.54
C LEU A 14 1.99 -2.33 -23.89
N THR A 15 2.02 -2.47 -22.56
CA THR A 15 0.98 -3.22 -21.82
C THR A 15 -0.39 -2.58 -21.97
N ARG A 16 -0.47 -1.25 -21.98
CA ARG A 16 -1.75 -0.55 -22.24
C ARG A 16 -2.36 -0.87 -23.59
N ARG A 17 -1.53 -1.14 -24.61
CA ARG A 17 -2.04 -1.55 -25.96
C ARG A 17 -2.73 -2.92 -25.96
N ILE A 18 -2.42 -3.76 -24.99
CA ILE A 18 -3.02 -5.08 -24.79
C ILE A 18 -4.02 -5.09 -23.62
N GLU A 19 -4.54 -3.91 -23.27
CA GLU A 19 -5.54 -3.70 -22.22
C GLU A 19 -5.10 -4.14 -20.81
N MET A 20 -3.79 -4.16 -20.56
CA MET A 20 -3.22 -4.45 -19.24
C MET A 20 -2.78 -3.16 -18.53
N PRO A 21 -2.84 -3.11 -17.20
CA PRO A 21 -2.33 -1.98 -16.42
C PRO A 21 -0.86 -1.68 -16.70
N GLN A 22 -0.49 -0.39 -16.69
CA GLN A 22 0.91 0.03 -16.94
C GLN A 22 1.89 -0.51 -15.91
N VAL A 23 1.41 -0.76 -14.68
CA VAL A 23 2.23 -1.36 -13.61
C VAL A 23 2.81 -2.72 -14.03
N VAL A 24 2.07 -3.51 -14.81
CA VAL A 24 2.57 -4.80 -15.34
C VAL A 24 3.78 -4.57 -16.25
N GLY A 25 3.72 -3.56 -17.12
CA GLY A 25 4.85 -3.16 -17.95
C GLY A 25 6.06 -2.70 -17.16
N ALA A 26 5.82 -1.94 -16.07
CA ALA A 26 6.88 -1.51 -15.19
C ALA A 26 7.57 -2.69 -14.48
N LEU A 27 6.80 -3.69 -14.03
CA LEU A 27 7.34 -4.92 -13.43
C LEU A 27 8.18 -5.72 -14.44
N VAL A 28 7.68 -5.86 -15.67
CA VAL A 28 8.43 -6.54 -16.76
C VAL A 28 9.72 -5.79 -17.08
N ALA A 29 9.67 -4.45 -17.15
CA ALA A 29 10.88 -3.63 -17.35
C ALA A 29 11.89 -3.83 -16.21
N GLY A 30 11.44 -3.87 -14.96
CA GLY A 30 12.28 -4.14 -13.79
C GLY A 30 12.92 -5.53 -13.84
N LEU A 31 12.15 -6.56 -14.20
CA LEU A 31 12.64 -7.92 -14.34
C LEU A 31 13.72 -8.03 -15.44
N LEU A 32 13.51 -7.38 -16.57
CA LEU A 32 14.46 -7.42 -17.69
C LEU A 32 15.74 -6.65 -17.38
N LEU A 33 15.64 -5.45 -16.81
CA LEU A 33 16.80 -4.61 -16.51
C LEU A 33 17.53 -5.02 -15.24
N GLY A 34 16.85 -5.69 -14.31
CA GLY A 34 17.36 -6.11 -13.04
C GLY A 34 18.29 -7.32 -13.10
N PRO A 35 18.74 -7.78 -11.92
CA PRO A 35 19.67 -8.91 -11.78
C PRO A 35 19.17 -10.23 -12.34
N ALA A 36 17.85 -10.39 -12.46
CA ALA A 36 17.22 -11.62 -12.96
C ALA A 36 17.47 -11.90 -14.43
N CYS A 37 17.68 -10.85 -15.27
CA CYS A 37 17.88 -10.99 -16.72
C CYS A 37 19.18 -10.31 -17.18
N PHE A 38 19.10 -9.01 -17.49
CA PHE A 38 20.25 -8.32 -18.10
C PHE A 38 21.24 -7.75 -17.09
N ASN A 39 20.88 -7.66 -15.82
CA ASN A 39 21.72 -7.11 -14.76
C ASN A 39 22.30 -5.71 -15.05
N ILE A 40 21.53 -4.88 -15.77
CA ILE A 40 21.91 -3.51 -16.14
C ILE A 40 21.69 -2.56 -14.96
N VAL A 41 20.63 -2.82 -14.20
CA VAL A 41 20.27 -2.06 -12.99
C VAL A 41 20.45 -2.98 -11.79
N GLN A 42 21.34 -2.57 -10.90
CA GLN A 42 21.58 -3.28 -9.64
C GLN A 42 20.88 -2.56 -8.50
N GLU A 43 20.55 -3.30 -7.46
CA GLU A 43 20.03 -2.76 -6.21
C GLU A 43 21.03 -1.77 -5.61
N SER A 44 20.51 -0.67 -5.09
CA SER A 44 21.29 0.33 -4.37
C SER A 44 20.39 1.07 -3.38
N GLU A 45 20.93 1.45 -2.23
CA GLU A 45 20.23 2.22 -1.21
C GLU A 45 19.56 3.48 -1.78
N PHE A 46 20.18 4.11 -2.77
CA PHE A 46 19.61 5.27 -3.45
C PHE A 46 18.33 4.95 -4.22
N LEU A 47 18.28 3.80 -4.91
CA LEU A 47 17.07 3.37 -5.63
C LEU A 47 15.97 2.96 -4.65
N ASP A 48 16.32 2.32 -3.56
CA ASP A 48 15.38 1.91 -2.52
C ASP A 48 14.73 3.13 -1.88
N HIS A 49 15.50 4.14 -1.50
CA HIS A 49 14.95 5.38 -0.94
C HIS A 49 14.07 6.15 -1.94
N ILE A 50 14.45 6.19 -3.23
CA ILE A 50 13.59 6.82 -4.25
C ILE A 50 12.27 6.03 -4.43
N ALA A 51 12.34 4.70 -4.40
CA ALA A 51 11.14 3.85 -4.48
C ALA A 51 10.22 4.08 -3.28
N GLU A 52 10.76 4.14 -2.06
CA GLU A 52 10.01 4.47 -0.84
C GLU A 52 9.31 5.84 -0.94
N ILE A 53 10.03 6.88 -1.38
CA ILE A 53 9.43 8.20 -1.60
C ILE A 53 8.33 8.12 -2.65
N GLY A 54 8.54 7.36 -3.73
CA GLY A 54 7.54 7.14 -4.77
C GLY A 54 6.26 6.52 -4.21
N VAL A 55 6.37 5.49 -3.37
CA VAL A 55 5.21 4.85 -2.70
C VAL A 55 4.50 5.83 -1.77
N ILE A 56 5.24 6.62 -0.98
CA ILE A 56 4.64 7.64 -0.09
C ILE A 56 3.82 8.65 -0.90
N VAL A 57 4.37 9.17 -1.99
CA VAL A 57 3.67 10.14 -2.87
C VAL A 57 2.45 9.50 -3.53
N LEU A 58 2.57 8.26 -3.99
CA LEU A 58 1.45 7.51 -4.59
C LEU A 58 0.30 7.32 -3.58
N MET A 59 0.62 6.85 -2.37
CA MET A 59 -0.37 6.64 -1.31
C MET A 59 -1.01 7.95 -0.84
N PHE A 60 -0.23 9.02 -0.73
CA PHE A 60 -0.73 10.34 -0.41
C PHE A 60 -1.70 10.85 -1.48
N SER A 61 -1.35 10.71 -2.77
CA SER A 61 -2.21 11.09 -3.90
C SER A 61 -3.52 10.28 -3.90
N ALA A 62 -3.45 8.97 -3.69
CA ALA A 62 -4.62 8.11 -3.57
C ALA A 62 -5.51 8.48 -2.38
N GLY A 63 -4.89 8.83 -1.25
CA GLY A 63 -5.61 9.30 -0.06
C GLY A 63 -6.37 10.60 -0.32
N LEU A 64 -5.80 11.53 -1.09
CA LEU A 64 -6.48 12.78 -1.48
C LEU A 64 -7.68 12.56 -2.41
N GLU A 65 -7.63 11.52 -3.24
CA GLU A 65 -8.72 11.14 -4.15
C GLU A 65 -9.82 10.31 -3.46
N THR A 66 -9.57 9.84 -2.22
CA THR A 66 -10.48 8.94 -1.49
C THR A 66 -11.54 9.73 -0.71
N ASP A 67 -12.81 9.38 -0.91
CA ASP A 67 -13.92 9.92 -0.11
C ASP A 67 -14.09 9.10 1.18
N ILE A 68 -13.83 9.73 2.32
CA ILE A 68 -13.94 9.10 3.65
C ILE A 68 -15.38 8.63 3.93
N SER A 69 -16.41 9.32 3.41
CA SER A 69 -17.80 8.94 3.63
C SER A 69 -18.16 7.65 2.88
N GLU A 70 -17.66 7.50 1.66
CA GLU A 70 -17.83 6.27 0.86
C GLU A 70 -17.01 5.11 1.44
N LEU A 71 -15.80 5.39 1.92
CA LEU A 71 -14.97 4.40 2.62
C LEU A 71 -15.68 3.86 3.87
N LYS A 72 -16.33 4.73 4.66
CA LYS A 72 -17.13 4.31 5.82
C LYS A 72 -18.33 3.45 5.44
N LYS A 73 -19.02 3.76 4.34
CA LYS A 73 -20.13 2.94 3.83
C LYS A 73 -19.67 1.54 3.43
N SER A 74 -18.48 1.44 2.85
CA SER A 74 -17.88 0.18 2.43
C SER A 74 -17.25 -0.61 3.59
N GLY A 75 -17.14 -0.05 4.78
CA GLY A 75 -16.34 -0.58 5.90
C GLY A 75 -16.65 -2.02 6.29
N ARG A 76 -17.94 -2.42 6.30
CA ARG A 76 -18.32 -3.82 6.58
C ARG A 76 -17.82 -4.77 5.49
N ASN A 77 -17.99 -4.40 4.24
CA ASN A 77 -17.53 -5.21 3.11
C ASN A 77 -16.01 -5.28 3.09
N SER A 78 -15.33 -4.13 3.31
CA SER A 78 -13.87 -4.07 3.42
C SER A 78 -13.33 -4.98 4.53
N PHE A 79 -13.98 -4.98 5.69
CA PHE A 79 -13.58 -5.85 6.80
C PHE A 79 -13.71 -7.33 6.46
N VAL A 80 -14.83 -7.75 5.87
CA VAL A 80 -15.04 -9.16 5.47
C VAL A 80 -14.03 -9.57 4.41
N ILE A 81 -13.78 -8.71 3.41
CA ILE A 81 -12.80 -8.97 2.35
C ILE A 81 -11.40 -9.11 2.95
N ALA A 82 -11.00 -8.22 3.85
CA ALA A 82 -9.70 -8.27 4.51
C ALA A 82 -9.52 -9.53 5.35
N VAL A 83 -10.51 -9.88 6.18
CA VAL A 83 -10.44 -11.09 7.00
C VAL A 83 -10.29 -12.35 6.14
N ILE A 84 -11.06 -12.46 5.06
CA ILE A 84 -10.94 -13.60 4.13
C ILE A 84 -9.60 -13.53 3.40
N GLY A 85 -9.18 -12.34 2.97
CA GLY A 85 -7.91 -12.10 2.30
C GLY A 85 -6.69 -12.48 3.12
N VAL A 86 -6.76 -12.34 4.46
CA VAL A 86 -5.73 -12.80 5.38
C VAL A 86 -5.84 -14.30 5.67
N LEU A 87 -7.03 -14.77 6.04
CA LEU A 87 -7.20 -16.16 6.50
C LEU A 87 -6.95 -17.19 5.40
N VAL A 88 -7.38 -16.93 4.18
CA VAL A 88 -7.23 -17.90 3.07
C VAL A 88 -5.75 -18.11 2.71
N PRO A 89 -4.92 -17.07 2.44
CA PRO A 89 -3.50 -17.26 2.17
C PRO A 89 -2.74 -17.82 3.38
N LEU A 90 -3.09 -17.41 4.60
CA LEU A 90 -2.48 -17.91 5.83
C LEU A 90 -2.67 -19.43 5.96
N ILE A 91 -3.91 -19.90 5.84
CA ILE A 91 -4.23 -21.31 5.96
C ILE A 91 -3.62 -22.10 4.78
N ALA A 92 -3.77 -21.60 3.56
CA ALA A 92 -3.21 -22.24 2.37
C ALA A 92 -1.69 -22.32 2.44
N GLY A 93 -1.03 -21.25 2.86
CA GLY A 93 0.43 -21.20 3.04
C GLY A 93 0.91 -22.15 4.13
N TYR A 94 0.22 -22.18 5.28
CA TYR A 94 0.50 -23.14 6.33
C TYR A 94 0.38 -24.59 5.85
N VAL A 95 -0.74 -24.92 5.21
CA VAL A 95 -0.99 -26.26 4.68
C VAL A 95 0.06 -26.65 3.64
N LEU A 96 0.34 -25.74 2.68
CA LEU A 96 1.36 -25.98 1.67
C LEU A 96 2.74 -26.20 2.30
N ALA A 97 3.15 -25.35 3.23
CA ALA A 97 4.43 -25.47 3.92
C ALA A 97 4.53 -26.79 4.71
N SER A 98 3.43 -27.26 5.31
CA SER A 98 3.41 -28.51 6.08
C SER A 98 3.66 -29.77 5.25
N PHE A 99 3.46 -29.75 3.94
CA PHE A 99 3.83 -30.86 3.05
C PHE A 99 5.35 -30.98 2.83
N PHE A 100 6.07 -29.87 2.96
CA PHE A 100 7.52 -29.82 2.70
C PHE A 100 8.36 -29.79 3.99
N ASN A 101 7.78 -29.32 5.09
CA ASN A 101 8.45 -29.18 6.36
C ASN A 101 7.78 -30.06 7.43
N THR A 102 8.43 -31.17 7.76
CA THR A 102 7.96 -32.16 8.73
C THR A 102 8.77 -32.15 10.05
N GLU A 103 9.63 -31.16 10.26
CA GLU A 103 10.43 -31.01 11.47
C GLU A 103 9.57 -30.79 12.73
N PRO A 104 10.02 -31.17 13.93
CA PRO A 104 9.26 -30.95 15.17
C PRO A 104 8.93 -29.48 15.46
N THR A 105 9.75 -28.57 14.96
CA THR A 105 9.55 -27.11 15.08
C THR A 105 8.79 -26.51 13.90
N ALA A 106 8.28 -27.35 12.99
CA ALA A 106 7.65 -26.93 11.74
C ALA A 106 6.42 -26.04 11.95
N PHE A 107 5.70 -26.18 13.07
CA PHE A 107 4.49 -25.41 13.29
C PHE A 107 4.70 -23.90 13.17
N LEU A 108 5.67 -23.34 13.89
CA LEU A 108 5.95 -21.88 13.84
C LEU A 108 6.50 -21.46 12.49
N GLN A 109 7.37 -22.26 11.88
CA GLN A 109 7.92 -21.99 10.55
C GLN A 109 6.81 -21.99 9.48
N ASN A 110 5.92 -22.98 9.50
CA ASN A 110 4.81 -23.08 8.56
C ASN A 110 3.79 -21.94 8.76
N MET A 111 3.51 -21.57 10.01
CA MET A 111 2.69 -20.39 10.31
C MET A 111 3.32 -19.11 9.81
N PHE A 112 4.65 -18.95 9.96
CA PHE A 112 5.38 -17.80 9.46
C PHE A 112 5.29 -17.70 7.93
N ILE A 113 5.44 -18.82 7.21
CA ILE A 113 5.23 -18.88 5.75
C ILE A 113 3.82 -18.48 5.40
N GLY A 114 2.81 -18.98 6.15
CA GLY A 114 1.42 -18.58 5.97
C GLY A 114 1.22 -17.07 6.10
N VAL A 115 1.81 -16.45 7.11
CA VAL A 115 1.73 -14.98 7.32
C VAL A 115 2.45 -14.20 6.23
N ILE A 116 3.62 -14.65 5.77
CA ILE A 116 4.31 -14.00 4.63
C ILE A 116 3.41 -13.94 3.40
N LEU A 117 2.63 -14.99 3.14
CA LEU A 117 1.73 -15.04 1.99
C LEU A 117 0.47 -14.17 2.14
N THR A 118 0.16 -13.66 3.33
CA THR A 118 -0.94 -12.71 3.50
C THR A 118 -0.57 -11.30 3.05
N ALA A 119 0.72 -10.96 3.00
CA ALA A 119 1.16 -9.61 2.66
C ALA A 119 0.78 -9.25 1.21
N THR A 120 -0.11 -8.26 1.07
CA THR A 120 -0.64 -7.80 -0.21
C THR A 120 -0.14 -6.39 -0.53
N SER A 121 0.17 -6.12 -1.80
CA SER A 121 0.60 -4.78 -2.21
C SER A 121 -0.59 -3.84 -2.44
N VAL A 122 -0.82 -2.94 -1.51
CA VAL A 122 -1.81 -1.86 -1.63
C VAL A 122 -1.47 -0.94 -2.81
N SER A 123 -0.19 -0.62 -3.01
CA SER A 123 0.29 0.30 -4.06
C SER A 123 -0.09 -0.17 -5.46
N ILE A 124 0.08 -1.45 -5.76
CA ILE A 124 -0.28 -2.03 -7.07
C ILE A 124 -1.79 -1.97 -7.27
N SER A 125 -2.58 -2.31 -6.26
CA SER A 125 -4.04 -2.27 -6.32
C SER A 125 -4.56 -0.85 -6.55
N VAL A 126 -4.00 0.13 -5.84
CA VAL A 126 -4.37 1.55 -5.98
C VAL A 126 -4.02 2.06 -7.37
N GLU A 127 -2.81 1.83 -7.86
CA GLU A 127 -2.38 2.29 -9.17
C GLU A 127 -3.25 1.68 -10.28
N THR A 128 -3.51 0.37 -10.20
CA THR A 128 -4.39 -0.32 -11.16
C THR A 128 -5.80 0.27 -11.14
N LEU A 129 -6.41 0.48 -9.96
CA LEU A 129 -7.74 1.07 -9.84
C LEU A 129 -7.77 2.51 -10.35
N LYS A 130 -6.70 3.27 -10.14
CA LYS A 130 -6.54 4.64 -10.62
C LYS A 130 -6.45 4.68 -12.14
N GLU A 131 -5.64 3.83 -12.76
CA GLU A 131 -5.54 3.71 -14.21
C GLU A 131 -6.86 3.31 -14.88
N MET A 132 -7.61 2.44 -14.23
CA MET A 132 -8.95 2.02 -14.68
C MET A 132 -10.04 3.08 -14.45
N GLY A 133 -9.75 4.17 -13.73
CA GLY A 133 -10.75 5.16 -13.30
C GLY A 133 -11.78 4.58 -12.34
N LYS A 134 -11.42 3.55 -11.58
CA LYS A 134 -12.33 2.82 -10.67
C LYS A 134 -12.04 3.07 -9.18
N LEU A 135 -11.05 3.90 -8.85
CA LEU A 135 -10.63 4.13 -7.46
C LEU A 135 -11.79 4.66 -6.59
N SER A 136 -12.57 5.62 -7.10
CA SER A 136 -13.71 6.24 -6.39
C SER A 136 -15.02 5.48 -6.52
N THR A 137 -15.02 4.27 -7.08
CA THR A 137 -16.23 3.42 -7.15
C THR A 137 -16.47 2.68 -5.82
N PRO A 138 -17.71 2.21 -5.56
CA PRO A 138 -17.98 1.39 -4.36
C PRO A 138 -17.04 0.19 -4.23
N SER A 139 -16.73 -0.48 -5.34
CA SER A 139 -15.78 -1.61 -5.37
C SER A 139 -14.35 -1.14 -5.11
N GLY A 140 -13.90 -0.02 -5.69
CA GLY A 140 -12.59 0.56 -5.45
C GLY A 140 -12.40 0.95 -3.99
N ASN A 141 -13.41 1.62 -3.39
CA ASN A 141 -13.42 1.97 -1.97
C ASN A 141 -13.40 0.73 -1.07
N ALA A 142 -14.11 -0.34 -1.45
CA ALA A 142 -14.10 -1.59 -0.69
C ALA A 142 -12.73 -2.28 -0.75
N ILE A 143 -12.08 -2.30 -1.91
CA ILE A 143 -10.73 -2.85 -2.09
C ILE A 143 -9.70 -2.04 -1.30
N LEU A 144 -9.75 -0.70 -1.42
CA LEU A 144 -8.85 0.19 -0.69
C LEU A 144 -9.02 0.04 0.82
N GLY A 145 -10.26 0.02 1.30
CA GLY A 145 -10.55 -0.21 2.72
C GLY A 145 -10.12 -1.58 3.21
N ALA A 146 -10.28 -2.61 2.38
CA ALA A 146 -9.82 -3.96 2.71
C ALA A 146 -8.30 -4.02 2.82
N ALA A 147 -7.59 -3.40 1.89
CA ALA A 147 -6.13 -3.35 1.90
C ALA A 147 -5.56 -2.65 3.15
N LEU A 148 -6.18 -1.54 3.58
CA LEU A 148 -5.80 -0.87 4.82
C LEU A 148 -6.00 -1.75 6.07
N ILE A 149 -7.08 -2.53 6.11
CA ILE A 149 -7.37 -3.45 7.22
C ILE A 149 -6.43 -4.65 7.16
N ASP A 150 -6.14 -5.15 5.95
CA ASP A 150 -5.22 -6.26 5.69
C ASP A 150 -3.83 -5.97 6.24
N ASP A 151 -3.28 -4.79 5.98
CA ASP A 151 -1.99 -4.35 6.52
C ASP A 151 -1.96 -4.40 8.06
N ILE A 152 -3.03 -3.96 8.71
CA ILE A 152 -3.14 -4.01 10.17
C ILE A 152 -3.18 -5.46 10.66
N LEU A 153 -4.01 -6.29 10.02
CA LEU A 153 -4.16 -7.71 10.38
C LEU A 153 -2.85 -8.48 10.13
N GLY A 154 -2.13 -8.17 9.05
CA GLY A 154 -0.83 -8.74 8.71
C GLY A 154 0.22 -8.43 9.79
N ILE A 155 0.32 -7.17 10.21
CA ILE A 155 1.23 -6.76 11.30
C ILE A 155 0.87 -7.47 12.62
N VAL A 156 -0.41 -7.56 12.94
CA VAL A 156 -0.89 -8.27 14.14
C VAL A 156 -0.52 -9.76 14.08
N ALA A 157 -0.81 -10.42 12.95
CA ALA A 157 -0.50 -11.84 12.76
C ALA A 157 1.01 -12.10 12.85
N LEU A 158 1.83 -11.27 12.18
CA LEU A 158 3.28 -11.35 12.23
C LEU A 158 3.80 -11.18 13.67
N THR A 159 3.27 -10.19 14.39
CA THR A 159 3.67 -9.94 15.78
C THR A 159 3.33 -11.10 16.71
N ILE A 160 2.16 -11.72 16.53
CA ILE A 160 1.77 -12.89 17.32
C ILE A 160 2.74 -14.05 17.08
N ILE A 161 3.03 -14.35 15.81
CA ILE A 161 3.90 -15.48 15.47
C ILE A 161 5.35 -15.24 15.90
N THR A 162 5.85 -14.01 15.71
CA THR A 162 7.19 -13.63 16.16
C THR A 162 7.30 -13.69 17.69
N GLY A 163 6.28 -13.23 18.41
CA GLY A 163 6.22 -13.31 19.86
C GLY A 163 6.08 -14.74 20.41
N MET A 164 5.53 -15.67 19.61
CA MET A 164 5.53 -17.11 19.96
C MET A 164 6.92 -17.75 19.72
N ALA A 165 7.67 -17.25 18.76
CA ALA A 165 9.03 -17.72 18.46
C ALA A 165 10.07 -17.14 19.42
N ASP A 166 9.91 -15.89 19.83
CA ASP A 166 10.81 -15.15 20.73
C ASP A 166 10.02 -14.48 21.85
N THR A 167 10.17 -15.03 23.05
CA THR A 167 9.51 -14.53 24.28
C THR A 167 9.99 -13.14 24.71
N SER A 168 11.04 -12.60 24.12
CA SER A 168 11.50 -11.22 24.36
C SER A 168 10.58 -10.17 23.76
N VAL A 169 9.76 -10.54 22.77
CA VAL A 169 8.81 -9.65 22.12
C VAL A 169 7.54 -9.53 22.96
N GLN A 170 7.33 -8.38 23.56
CA GLN A 170 6.12 -8.10 24.32
C GLN A 170 4.98 -7.70 23.39
N LEU A 171 4.05 -8.63 23.13
CA LEU A 171 2.87 -8.42 22.29
C LEU A 171 2.08 -7.15 22.68
N THR A 172 1.94 -6.92 24.00
CA THR A 172 1.24 -5.74 24.53
C THR A 172 1.91 -4.43 24.12
N GLU A 173 3.24 -4.38 24.14
CA GLU A 173 3.99 -3.19 23.74
C GLU A 173 3.80 -2.88 22.25
N VAL A 174 3.86 -3.90 21.40
CA VAL A 174 3.66 -3.74 19.94
C VAL A 174 2.23 -3.29 19.63
N MET A 175 1.22 -3.91 20.27
CA MET A 175 -0.17 -3.49 20.11
C MET A 175 -0.38 -2.04 20.56
N LEU A 176 0.22 -1.63 21.66
CA LEU A 176 0.14 -0.24 22.13
C LEU A 176 0.76 0.73 21.13
N LYS A 177 1.92 0.38 20.57
CA LYS A 177 2.59 1.19 19.51
C LYS A 177 1.74 1.32 18.25
N ILE A 178 1.08 0.24 17.81
CA ILE A 178 0.17 0.26 16.65
C ILE A 178 -1.02 1.20 16.93
N VAL A 179 -1.68 1.05 18.07
CA VAL A 179 -2.81 1.92 18.44
C VAL A 179 -2.37 3.38 18.56
N ALA A 180 -1.24 3.64 19.24
CA ALA A 180 -0.68 4.97 19.38
C ALA A 180 -0.36 5.61 18.02
N PHE A 181 0.22 4.84 17.09
CA PHE A 181 0.49 5.29 15.72
C PHE A 181 -0.80 5.73 15.01
N PHE A 182 -1.86 4.92 15.03
CA PHE A 182 -3.12 5.28 14.36
C PHE A 182 -3.80 6.48 15.01
N VAL A 183 -3.79 6.58 16.32
CA VAL A 183 -4.32 7.75 17.04
C VAL A 183 -3.55 9.00 16.64
N LEU A 184 -2.22 8.93 16.65
CA LEU A 184 -1.36 10.05 16.27
C LEU A 184 -1.59 10.44 14.80
N ALA A 185 -1.66 9.46 13.88
CA ALA A 185 -1.91 9.70 12.47
C ALA A 185 -3.24 10.42 12.22
N VAL A 186 -4.32 10.02 12.92
CA VAL A 186 -5.62 10.68 12.84
C VAL A 186 -5.54 12.11 13.36
N ILE A 187 -4.89 12.34 14.50
CA ILE A 187 -4.71 13.68 15.08
C ILE A 187 -3.94 14.56 14.10
N VAL A 188 -2.78 14.11 13.63
CA VAL A 188 -1.96 14.84 12.66
C VAL A 188 -2.72 15.12 11.37
N GLY A 189 -3.47 14.12 10.86
CA GLY A 189 -4.31 14.28 9.67
C GLY A 189 -5.37 15.37 9.83
N ILE A 190 -6.06 15.43 10.97
CA ILE A 190 -7.05 16.48 11.25
C ILE A 190 -6.39 17.88 11.28
N PHE A 191 -5.23 18.01 11.95
CA PHE A 191 -4.51 19.27 12.01
C PHE A 191 -3.96 19.68 10.64
N ALA A 192 -3.38 18.74 9.89
CA ALA A 192 -2.87 18.97 8.54
C ALA A 192 -3.98 19.45 7.61
N ARG A 193 -5.15 18.77 7.62
CA ARG A 193 -6.33 19.20 6.86
C ARG A 193 -6.72 20.64 7.16
N LYS A 194 -6.89 20.99 8.44
CA LYS A 194 -7.24 22.37 8.86
C LYS A 194 -6.18 23.40 8.43
N GLY A 195 -4.90 23.02 8.50
CA GLY A 195 -3.80 23.87 8.06
C GLY A 195 -3.84 24.11 6.56
N ILE A 196 -4.05 23.06 5.78
CA ILE A 196 -4.15 23.12 4.32
C ILE A 196 -5.37 23.93 3.89
N GLU A 197 -6.56 23.68 4.45
CA GLU A 197 -7.78 24.47 4.19
C GLU A 197 -7.54 25.97 4.44
N LYS A 198 -6.93 26.31 5.58
CA LYS A 198 -6.61 27.70 5.91
C LYS A 198 -5.60 28.34 4.94
N LEU A 199 -4.64 27.55 4.46
CA LEU A 199 -3.64 28.00 3.49
C LEU A 199 -4.30 28.28 2.13
N PHE A 200 -5.16 27.38 1.65
CA PHE A 200 -5.89 27.55 0.39
C PHE A 200 -6.85 28.72 0.43
N ASP A 201 -7.60 28.90 1.53
CA ASP A 201 -8.48 30.04 1.71
C ASP A 201 -7.73 31.37 1.67
N ARG A 202 -6.53 31.37 2.25
CA ARG A 202 -5.64 32.55 2.21
C ARG A 202 -5.15 32.84 0.79
N TYR A 203 -4.80 31.77 0.04
CA TYR A 203 -4.32 31.89 -1.34
C TYR A 203 -5.42 32.34 -2.30
N GLN A 204 -6.62 31.81 -2.19
CA GLN A 204 -7.79 32.24 -2.99
C GLN A 204 -8.18 33.70 -2.71
N LYS A 205 -8.12 34.14 -1.46
CA LYS A 205 -8.36 35.54 -1.11
C LYS A 205 -7.32 36.48 -1.72
N VAL A 206 -6.07 36.05 -1.82
CA VAL A 206 -4.99 36.83 -2.47
C VAL A 206 -5.21 36.87 -3.99
N HIS A 207 -5.51 35.75 -4.62
CA HIS A 207 -5.75 35.66 -6.07
C HIS A 207 -6.99 36.47 -6.50
N ARG A 208 -8.06 36.43 -5.72
CA ARG A 208 -9.27 37.23 -5.95
C ARG A 208 -9.02 38.74 -5.85
N ARG A 209 -8.12 39.18 -4.95
CA ARG A 209 -7.69 40.56 -4.87
C ARG A 209 -6.87 41.01 -6.09
N PHE A 210 -5.99 40.12 -6.59
CA PHE A 210 -5.19 40.44 -7.79
C PHE A 210 -6.05 40.51 -9.06
N SER A 211 -7.03 39.61 -9.23
CA SER A 211 -7.92 39.65 -10.39
C SER A 211 -8.82 40.89 -10.40
N ILE A 212 -9.25 41.40 -9.24
CA ILE A 212 -10.06 42.64 -9.15
C ILE A 212 -9.19 43.86 -9.46
N LEU A 213 -7.91 43.87 -9.08
CA LEU A 213 -6.98 44.96 -9.36
C LEU A 213 -6.49 44.99 -10.81
N SER A 214 -6.57 43.86 -11.54
CA SER A 214 -6.19 43.80 -12.97
C SER A 214 -7.33 44.21 -13.92
N PHE A 215 -8.56 44.40 -13.41
CA PHE A 215 -9.72 44.89 -14.17
C PHE A 215 -10.09 46.35 -13.84
N ALA A 216 -9.33 47.03 -12.98
CA ALA A 216 -9.43 48.47 -12.72
C ALA A 216 -8.32 49.23 -13.40
#